data_a595d195f25ba6e1a85be0a44166aa30
#
_entry.id   a595d195f25ba6e1a85be0a44166aa30
#
_cell.length_a   1.000
_cell.length_b   1.000
_cell.length_c   1.000
_cell.angle_alpha   90.00
_cell.angle_beta   90.00
_cell.angle_gamma   90.00
#
_symmetry.space_group_name_H-M   'P 1'
#
loop_
_entity.id
_entity.type
_entity.pdbx_description
1 polymer ?
#
loop_
_entity_poly.entity_id
_entity_poly.type
_entity_poly.pdbx_seq_one_letter_code
_entity_poly.pdbx_strand_id
1 'polypeptide(L)'
;RKEVPSPTQQQKSSVPDCDASNVALSLTPAASSFGVGGTMDFTASVKYNGSGKAGCLIDVSQAGMVLTIKSGKDVVWKSNVCPVDTDYRLIAKGDEVKQTITWPGVRSGSECADAADLPNVDRGVYSAQLSVKGHAKTKSEPVGITVE
;
A
#
# COMPACT_ATOMS: atom_id res chain seq x y z
N ARG A 1 -15.19 18.62 13.34
CA ARG A 1 -15.20 18.32 13.09
C ARG A 1 -14.85 18.05 13.12
N LYS A 2 -14.73 17.84 13.14
CA LYS A 2 -14.61 17.46 13.10
C LYS A 2 -14.24 17.00 12.84
N GLU A 3 -14.00 16.66 12.96
CA GLU A 3 -13.86 16.07 12.72
C GLU A 3 -13.77 15.67 12.17
N VAL A 4 -13.32 15.72 11.88
CA VAL A 4 -13.55 15.18 11.17
C VAL A 4 -13.46 14.50 10.70
N PRO A 5 -13.35 14.58 10.79
CA PRO A 5 -12.98 13.38 10.44
C PRO A 5 -13.07 13.14 9.08
N SER A 6 -12.47 12.31 8.85
CA SER A 6 -12.51 11.70 7.62
C SER A 6 -13.82 11.98 6.95
N PRO A 7 -13.76 12.08 5.72
CA PRO A 7 -14.92 12.24 4.88
C PRO A 7 -15.71 11.01 4.92
N THR A 8 -16.27 10.83 5.51
CA THR A 8 -16.63 9.88 6.22
C THR A 8 -17.80 9.15 5.75
N GLN A 9 -18.57 8.64 6.57
CA GLN A 9 -19.71 7.81 6.28
C GLN A 9 -20.64 8.44 5.27
N GLN A 10 -20.83 9.71 5.36
CA GLN A 10 -21.74 10.41 4.49
C GLN A 10 -21.23 10.44 3.04
N GLN A 11 -19.94 10.57 2.86
CA GLN A 11 -19.39 10.53 1.52
C GLN A 11 -19.41 9.11 0.97
N LYS A 12 -19.22 8.11 1.82
CA LYS A 12 -19.30 6.74 1.39
C LYS A 12 -20.68 6.34 0.91
N SER A 13 -21.72 6.98 1.41
CA SER A 13 -23.06 6.64 0.97
C SER A 13 -23.37 7.18 -0.43
N SER A 14 -22.67 8.21 -0.87
CA SER A 14 -22.90 8.82 -2.17
C SER A 14 -21.77 8.63 -3.17
N VAL A 15 -20.61 8.16 -2.72
CA VAL A 15 -19.42 8.00 -3.56
C VAL A 15 -18.94 6.58 -3.45
N PRO A 16 -18.68 5.89 -4.58
CA PRO A 16 -18.20 4.52 -4.52
C PRO A 16 -16.78 4.45 -3.98
N ASP A 17 -16.43 3.28 -3.45
CA ASP A 17 -15.04 3.00 -3.12
C ASP A 17 -14.22 2.86 -4.39
N CYS A 18 -12.96 3.22 -4.33
CA CYS A 18 -12.04 2.99 -5.45
C CYS A 18 -11.76 1.50 -5.59
N ASP A 19 -11.83 1.01 -6.81
CA ASP A 19 -11.53 -0.39 -7.12
C ASP A 19 -10.93 -0.49 -8.53
N ALA A 20 -10.71 -1.72 -8.99
CA ALA A 20 -10.04 -1.95 -10.27
C ALA A 20 -10.77 -1.35 -11.47
N SER A 21 -12.06 -1.02 -11.33
CA SER A 21 -12.81 -0.43 -12.43
C SER A 21 -12.58 1.06 -12.57
N ASN A 22 -12.05 1.74 -11.56
CA ASN A 22 -11.92 3.19 -11.60
C ASN A 22 -10.55 3.71 -11.15
N VAL A 23 -9.63 2.86 -10.71
CA VAL A 23 -8.27 3.31 -10.38
C VAL A 23 -7.23 2.33 -10.91
N ALA A 24 -6.03 2.85 -11.09
CA ALA A 24 -4.86 2.03 -11.40
C ALA A 24 -3.83 2.25 -10.31
N LEU A 25 -3.30 1.16 -9.76
CA LEU A 25 -2.25 1.20 -8.77
C LEU A 25 -0.90 0.94 -9.42
N SER A 26 0.13 1.60 -8.94
CA SER A 26 1.50 1.30 -9.34
C SER A 26 2.41 1.34 -8.13
N LEU A 27 3.50 0.60 -8.21
CA LEU A 27 4.47 0.49 -7.13
C LEU A 27 5.87 0.61 -7.73
N THR A 28 6.64 1.55 -7.22
CA THR A 28 7.99 1.82 -7.74
C THR A 28 8.99 1.77 -6.60
N PRO A 29 9.94 0.82 -6.64
CA PRO A 29 10.99 0.79 -5.62
C PRO A 29 12.03 1.87 -5.87
N ALA A 30 12.64 2.36 -4.81
CA ALA A 30 13.70 3.36 -4.91
C ALA A 30 14.96 2.79 -5.56
N ALA A 31 15.16 1.47 -5.44
CA ALA A 31 16.28 0.77 -6.07
C ALA A 31 15.86 -0.66 -6.33
N SER A 32 16.63 -1.39 -7.12
CA SER A 32 16.31 -2.80 -7.43
C SER A 32 16.85 -3.76 -6.38
N SER A 33 17.74 -3.31 -5.51
CA SER A 33 18.34 -4.14 -4.48
C SER A 33 18.76 -3.33 -3.28
N PHE A 34 18.95 -4.03 -2.15
CA PHE A 34 19.51 -3.44 -0.93
C PHE A 34 20.11 -4.56 -0.09
N GLY A 35 20.98 -4.19 0.87
CA GLY A 35 21.67 -5.18 1.69
C GLY A 35 20.84 -5.65 2.88
N VAL A 36 21.15 -6.84 3.38
CA VAL A 36 20.55 -7.37 4.60
C VAL A 36 20.74 -6.35 5.74
N GLY A 37 19.69 -6.08 6.47
CA GLY A 37 19.71 -5.07 7.53
C GLY A 37 19.38 -3.67 7.06
N GLY A 38 19.26 -3.46 5.75
CA GLY A 38 18.87 -2.16 5.19
C GLY A 38 17.38 -2.04 5.02
N THR A 39 16.97 -0.96 4.36
CA THR A 39 15.56 -0.67 4.12
C THR A 39 15.34 -0.37 2.64
N MET A 40 14.09 -0.51 2.19
CA MET A 40 13.71 -0.18 0.82
C MET A 40 12.46 0.68 0.84
N ASP A 41 12.54 1.85 0.24
CA ASP A 41 11.39 2.72 0.07
C ASP A 41 10.67 2.37 -1.22
N PHE A 42 9.35 2.37 -1.17
CA PHE A 42 8.51 2.18 -2.35
C PHE A 42 7.62 3.41 -2.50
N THR A 43 7.42 3.85 -3.71
CA THR A 43 6.41 4.85 -4.02
C THR A 43 5.16 4.11 -4.46
N ALA A 44 4.10 4.25 -3.67
CA ALA A 44 2.80 3.67 -3.97
C ALA A 44 1.94 4.76 -4.60
N SER A 45 1.38 4.49 -5.77
CA SER A 45 0.58 5.47 -6.50
C SER A 45 -0.79 4.90 -6.80
N VAL A 46 -1.82 5.74 -6.63
CA VAL A 46 -3.16 5.45 -7.09
C VAL A 46 -3.58 6.58 -8.02
N LYS A 47 -4.04 6.23 -9.21
CA LYS A 47 -4.47 7.19 -10.21
C LYS A 47 -5.90 6.87 -10.61
N TYR A 48 -6.75 7.89 -10.63
CA TYR A 48 -8.13 7.71 -11.06
C TYR A 48 -8.18 7.54 -12.57
N ASN A 49 -8.80 6.48 -13.05
CA ASN A 49 -8.98 6.24 -14.49
C ASN A 49 -10.42 5.94 -14.86
N GLY A 50 -11.34 6.18 -13.95
CA GLY A 50 -12.76 5.99 -14.23
C GLY A 50 -13.32 7.09 -15.07
N SER A 51 -14.55 6.87 -15.56
CA SER A 51 -15.26 7.85 -16.39
C SER A 51 -16.25 8.69 -15.58
N GLY A 52 -16.50 8.34 -14.34
CA GLY A 52 -17.45 9.07 -13.50
C GLY A 52 -16.91 10.41 -13.04
N LYS A 53 -17.78 11.40 -12.95
CA LYS A 53 -17.37 12.72 -12.50
C LYS A 53 -17.24 12.82 -10.99
N ALA A 54 -17.96 11.96 -10.27
CA ALA A 54 -17.94 12.01 -8.82
C ALA A 54 -16.67 11.42 -8.21
N GLY A 55 -15.93 10.65 -8.98
CA GLY A 55 -14.70 10.03 -8.47
C GLY A 55 -14.97 8.85 -7.56
N CYS A 56 -13.99 8.51 -6.74
CA CYS A 56 -14.11 7.42 -5.78
C CYS A 56 -13.34 7.76 -4.50
N LEU A 57 -13.66 7.02 -3.43
CA LEU A 57 -13.07 7.24 -2.12
C LEU A 57 -12.09 6.12 -1.81
N ILE A 58 -10.90 6.48 -1.31
CA ILE A 58 -9.86 5.51 -0.98
C ILE A 58 -9.07 5.97 0.24
N ASP A 59 -8.74 5.01 1.11
CA ASP A 59 -7.81 5.23 2.22
C ASP A 59 -6.40 5.03 1.67
N VAL A 60 -5.63 6.11 1.56
CA VAL A 60 -4.29 6.05 0.99
C VAL A 60 -3.21 5.82 2.05
N SER A 61 -3.59 5.58 3.31
CA SER A 61 -2.64 5.18 4.33
C SER A 61 -2.07 3.79 4.00
N GLN A 62 -0.99 3.42 4.65
CA GLN A 62 -0.39 2.11 4.41
C GLN A 62 -1.24 0.95 4.92
N ALA A 63 -2.33 1.23 5.62
CA ALA A 63 -3.30 0.22 6.01
C ALA A 63 -4.43 0.10 4.98
N GLY A 64 -4.65 1.12 4.18
CA GLY A 64 -5.66 1.09 3.11
C GLY A 64 -5.05 0.68 1.76
N MET A 65 -3.87 1.22 1.45
CA MET A 65 -3.05 0.79 0.32
C MET A 65 -1.95 -0.09 0.90
N VAL A 66 -2.14 -1.40 0.85
CA VAL A 66 -1.31 -2.36 1.55
C VAL A 66 -0.18 -2.87 0.68
N LEU A 67 1.04 -2.73 1.17
CA LEU A 67 2.22 -3.30 0.53
C LEU A 67 2.47 -4.68 1.11
N THR A 68 2.54 -5.69 0.25
CA THR A 68 2.83 -7.07 0.63
C THR A 68 4.14 -7.49 -0.01
N ILE A 69 5.06 -8.01 0.80
CA ILE A 69 6.34 -8.54 0.33
C ILE A 69 6.29 -10.06 0.47
N LYS A 70 6.63 -10.76 -0.60
CA LYS A 70 6.61 -12.23 -0.62
C LYS A 70 7.94 -12.80 -1.09
N SER A 71 8.24 -14.00 -0.62
CA SER A 71 9.28 -14.85 -1.17
C SER A 71 8.57 -16.09 -1.71
N GLY A 72 8.38 -16.16 -3.03
CA GLY A 72 7.52 -17.16 -3.62
C GLY A 72 6.09 -17.03 -3.10
N LYS A 73 5.59 -18.05 -2.43
CA LYS A 73 4.25 -18.00 -1.84
C LYS A 73 4.24 -17.55 -0.38
N ASP A 74 5.42 -17.39 0.20
CA ASP A 74 5.55 -17.03 1.61
C ASP A 74 5.40 -15.52 1.77
N VAL A 75 4.40 -15.10 2.54
CA VAL A 75 4.22 -13.67 2.86
C VAL A 75 5.23 -13.31 3.94
N VAL A 76 6.13 -12.39 3.60
CA VAL A 76 7.24 -12.02 4.46
C VAL A 76 6.89 -10.79 5.29
N TRP A 77 6.20 -9.83 4.69
CA TRP A 77 5.91 -8.57 5.36
C TRP A 77 4.67 -7.92 4.75
N LYS A 78 3.91 -7.23 5.59
CA LYS A 78 2.77 -6.43 5.14
C LYS A 78 2.77 -5.09 5.86
N SER A 79 2.42 -4.05 5.16
CA SER A 79 2.44 -2.69 5.70
C SER A 79 1.30 -2.43 6.68
N ASN A 80 0.28 -3.29 6.74
CA ASN A 80 -0.89 -3.07 7.59
C ASN A 80 -0.87 -3.87 8.89
N VAL A 81 0.26 -4.50 9.25
CA VAL A 81 0.34 -5.23 10.51
C VAL A 81 0.25 -4.26 11.69
N CYS A 82 0.92 -3.12 11.58
CA CYS A 82 0.80 -2.09 12.61
C CYS A 82 -0.29 -1.10 12.24
N PRO A 83 -1.15 -0.72 13.19
CA PRO A 83 -2.20 0.24 12.89
C PRO A 83 -1.64 1.62 12.61
N VAL A 84 -2.28 2.33 11.71
CA VAL A 84 -1.97 3.72 11.39
C VAL A 84 -3.31 4.45 11.21
N ASP A 85 -3.27 5.76 11.30
CA ASP A 85 -4.47 6.56 11.06
C ASP A 85 -4.88 6.41 9.59
N THR A 86 -6.18 6.40 9.36
CA THR A 86 -6.70 6.41 8.01
C THR A 86 -6.44 7.77 7.36
N ASP A 87 -6.32 7.76 6.03
CA ASP A 87 -6.14 8.98 5.25
C ASP A 87 -7.04 8.85 4.01
N TYR A 88 -8.30 9.14 4.19
CA TYR A 88 -9.26 9.02 3.10
C TYR A 88 -9.14 10.19 2.13
N ARG A 89 -9.10 9.87 0.85
CA ARG A 89 -9.06 10.85 -0.23
C ARG A 89 -10.16 10.57 -1.23
N LEU A 90 -10.80 11.63 -1.67
CA LEU A 90 -11.72 11.58 -2.79
C LEU A 90 -10.91 11.91 -4.03
N ILE A 91 -10.78 10.97 -4.95
CA ILE A 91 -10.03 11.19 -6.17
C ILE A 91 -10.95 11.11 -7.38
N ALA A 92 -10.69 11.93 -8.37
CA ALA A 92 -11.49 12.04 -9.56
C ALA A 92 -10.57 12.22 -10.77
N LYS A 93 -11.15 12.44 -11.94
CA LYS A 93 -10.40 12.54 -13.18
C LYS A 93 -9.22 13.51 -13.05
N GLY A 94 -8.05 13.06 -13.41
CA GLY A 94 -6.82 13.86 -13.34
C GLY A 94 -6.07 13.71 -12.03
N ASP A 95 -6.66 13.12 -11.02
CA ASP A 95 -6.02 13.00 -9.71
C ASP A 95 -5.12 11.76 -9.63
N GLU A 96 -3.99 11.95 -8.99
CA GLU A 96 -3.06 10.87 -8.64
C GLU A 96 -2.52 11.16 -7.25
N VAL A 97 -2.52 10.16 -6.37
CA VAL A 97 -1.97 10.30 -5.02
C VAL A 97 -0.80 9.35 -4.89
N LYS A 98 0.31 9.85 -4.37
CA LYS A 98 1.53 9.07 -4.15
C LYS A 98 1.87 9.06 -2.67
N GLN A 99 2.25 7.89 -2.16
CA GLN A 99 2.69 7.73 -0.78
C GLN A 99 3.96 6.91 -0.77
N THR A 100 4.82 7.17 0.20
CA THR A 100 6.02 6.38 0.39
C THR A 100 5.75 5.34 1.47
N ILE A 101 6.04 4.08 1.18
CA ILE A 101 5.96 2.99 2.14
C ILE A 101 7.35 2.40 2.26
N THR A 102 7.88 2.33 3.48
CA THR A 102 9.22 1.80 3.71
C THR A 102 9.12 0.38 4.25
N TRP A 103 9.76 -0.56 3.57
CA TRP A 103 9.94 -1.91 4.07
C TRP A 103 11.28 -1.94 4.80
N PRO A 104 11.28 -2.22 6.11
CA PRO A 104 12.52 -2.21 6.88
C PRO A 104 13.37 -3.47 6.73
N GLY A 105 13.11 -4.27 5.71
CA GLY A 105 13.94 -5.45 5.42
C GLY A 105 13.80 -6.57 6.44
N VAL A 106 12.67 -6.64 7.12
CA VAL A 106 12.43 -7.63 8.17
C VAL A 106 11.21 -8.46 7.85
N ARG A 107 11.07 -9.59 8.53
CA ARG A 107 9.88 -10.43 8.45
C ARG A 107 8.91 -9.98 9.55
N SER A 108 7.70 -9.60 9.16
CA SER A 108 6.68 -9.24 10.16
C SER A 108 5.93 -10.49 10.61
N GLY A 109 5.46 -10.47 11.85
CA GLY A 109 4.57 -11.50 12.35
C GLY A 109 3.13 -11.08 12.19
N SER A 110 2.25 -11.73 12.93
CA SER A 110 0.83 -11.40 12.95
C SER A 110 0.52 -10.20 13.85
N GLU A 111 1.45 -9.86 14.74
CA GLU A 111 1.27 -8.74 15.67
C GLU A 111 2.25 -7.62 15.37
N CYS A 112 1.83 -6.39 15.68
CA CYS A 112 2.69 -5.24 15.48
C CYS A 112 3.88 -5.28 16.43
N ALA A 113 5.07 -5.06 15.88
CA ALA A 113 6.30 -4.97 16.64
C ALA A 113 7.24 -3.98 15.96
N ASP A 114 8.18 -3.42 16.72
CA ASP A 114 9.19 -2.55 16.15
C ASP A 114 10.10 -3.35 15.21
N ALA A 115 10.51 -2.73 14.13
CA ALA A 115 11.38 -3.39 13.15
C ALA A 115 12.67 -3.90 13.79
N ALA A 116 13.19 -3.18 14.79
CA ALA A 116 14.40 -3.59 15.48
C ALA A 116 14.26 -4.92 16.23
N ASP A 117 13.02 -5.30 16.55
CA ASP A 117 12.73 -6.54 17.28
C ASP A 117 12.36 -7.68 16.35
N LEU A 118 12.34 -7.45 15.05
CA LEU A 118 11.96 -8.46 14.06
C LEU A 118 13.19 -8.97 13.32
N PRO A 119 13.16 -10.23 12.87
CA PRO A 119 14.33 -10.78 12.17
C PRO A 119 14.49 -10.16 10.80
N ASN A 120 15.75 -9.90 10.42
CA ASN A 120 16.07 -9.49 9.06
C ASN A 120 15.75 -10.63 8.10
N VAL A 121 15.32 -10.26 6.90
CA VAL A 121 15.13 -11.28 5.87
C VAL A 121 16.48 -11.72 5.32
N ASP A 122 16.50 -12.94 4.78
CA ASP A 122 17.70 -13.49 4.16
C ASP A 122 17.92 -12.90 2.78
N ARG A 123 19.13 -13.05 2.27
CA ARG A 123 19.44 -12.73 0.87
C ARG A 123 18.53 -13.50 -0.05
N GLY A 124 18.11 -12.88 -1.12
CA GLY A 124 17.27 -13.55 -2.10
C GLY A 124 16.43 -12.57 -2.88
N VAL A 125 15.55 -13.12 -3.71
CA VAL A 125 14.65 -12.33 -4.54
C VAL A 125 13.27 -12.35 -3.92
N TYR A 126 12.70 -11.17 -3.80
CA TYR A 126 11.37 -10.96 -3.19
C TYR A 126 10.49 -10.25 -4.19
N SER A 127 9.19 -10.41 -4.06
CA SER A 127 8.23 -9.64 -4.86
C SER A 127 7.43 -8.73 -3.95
N ALA A 128 7.17 -7.53 -4.44
CA ALA A 128 6.39 -6.51 -3.75
C ALA A 128 5.15 -6.20 -4.58
N GLN A 129 4.02 -6.07 -3.93
CA GLN A 129 2.78 -5.75 -4.62
C GLN A 129 1.89 -4.89 -3.73
N LEU A 130 1.26 -3.90 -4.33
CA LEU A 130 0.34 -3.01 -3.66
C LEU A 130 -1.09 -3.50 -3.91
N SER A 131 -1.93 -3.45 -2.89
CA SER A 131 -3.35 -3.79 -3.04
C SER A 131 -4.20 -2.87 -2.16
N VAL A 132 -5.50 -2.81 -2.46
CA VAL A 132 -6.44 -2.00 -1.68
C VAL A 132 -7.17 -2.91 -0.70
N LYS A 133 -7.18 -2.49 0.56
CA LYS A 133 -7.89 -3.23 1.61
C LYS A 133 -9.36 -3.35 1.23
N GLY A 134 -9.90 -4.56 1.34
CA GLY A 134 -11.29 -4.82 1.00
C GLY A 134 -11.57 -5.05 -0.47
N HIS A 135 -10.57 -4.84 -1.32
CA HIS A 135 -10.71 -4.98 -2.77
C HIS A 135 -9.49 -5.74 -3.29
N ALA A 136 -9.47 -7.05 -3.04
CA ALA A 136 -8.28 -7.87 -3.31
C ALA A 136 -7.85 -7.88 -4.78
N LYS A 137 -8.77 -7.61 -5.69
CA LYS A 137 -8.47 -7.56 -7.12
C LYS A 137 -7.91 -6.22 -7.57
N THR A 138 -7.96 -5.20 -6.70
CA THR A 138 -7.40 -3.89 -6.99
C THR A 138 -5.96 -3.89 -6.50
N LYS A 139 -5.04 -4.12 -7.40
CA LYS A 139 -3.63 -4.32 -7.06
C LYS A 139 -2.73 -3.87 -8.19
N SER A 140 -1.48 -3.53 -7.82
CA SER A 140 -0.45 -3.17 -8.78
C SER A 140 0.16 -4.42 -9.39
N GLU A 141 0.94 -4.25 -10.47
CA GLU A 141 1.80 -5.32 -10.93
C GLU A 141 2.85 -5.60 -9.87
N PRO A 142 3.26 -6.86 -9.69
CA PRO A 142 4.32 -7.16 -8.73
C PRO A 142 5.67 -6.67 -9.26
N VAL A 143 6.53 -6.23 -8.33
CA VAL A 143 7.89 -5.80 -8.67
C VAL A 143 8.90 -6.64 -7.91
N GLY A 144 9.98 -7.03 -8.58
CA GLY A 144 11.04 -7.81 -7.97
C GLY A 144 12.04 -6.93 -7.23
N ILE A 145 12.47 -7.40 -6.05
CA ILE A 145 13.47 -6.72 -5.24
C ILE A 145 14.47 -7.78 -4.81
N THR A 146 15.75 -7.46 -4.90
CA THR A 146 16.82 -8.36 -4.44
C THR A 146 17.39 -7.86 -3.13
N VAL A 147 17.49 -8.76 -2.15
CA VAL A 147 18.21 -8.51 -0.91
C VAL A 147 19.57 -9.16 -1.04
N GLU A 148 20.63 -8.38 -0.90
CA GLU A 148 22.01 -8.83 -1.12
C GLU A 148 22.77 -9.07 0.16
#